data_017c0c91c531e33caadc2d49240c5e18
#
_entry.id   017c0c91c531e33caadc2d49240c5e18
#
_cell.length_a   1.000
_cell.length_b   1.000
_cell.length_c   1.000
_cell.angle_alpha   90.00
_cell.angle_beta   90.00
_cell.angle_gamma   90.00
#
_symmetry.space_group_name_H-M   'P 1'
#
loop_
_entity.id
_entity.type
_entity.pdbx_description
1 polymer ?
#
loop_
_entity_poly.entity_id
_entity_poly.type
_entity_poly.pdbx_seq_one_letter_code
_entity_poly.pdbx_strand_id
1 'polypeptide(L)'
;MNLLARCLLVLLCLPGCALPVRAAPDLPLERGTAVTDPLALRELDRGRFGLGRILEPARSAEMPLSNAELFAMPSMAPVRAAIDAEFERYTARHKSEIPDETIGVGEVFAFQLFDRALLTSPDTRFVLAGIVNRMDRAFVAEANCGEIRLIYRLVRTNAPAGTETSPRLPMTLNVVLRAKGEPPVDRDGRPITCAAIAERWLATSDLSVTGRDLAARLQAKDGPLDLVMPENIDRIETNLQIAHVPKSQKRDFRTDYLLKLFRYNAQTRRFEEGPLENQIDRERLLADADLAREFKAWLLDPVHFGALDRGTVLIPEKFLAMAAITPTPAGFTPSSLLPAFGLSEGEGSNPVFSETDVVTALKKAASEGTALQNIRSFGGFQRRLNDITCAGCHQTRGIGGFHFPGADWMAAKPSNGTVVPASPQFFADQPRRRDILAALRDGRQPDYSKGFASRPQSRGAKELAGTEFLDGWGAHCYRLERRKASNDASFRNWTCAKGLACQTADAATRMGMCFVKAR
;
A
#
# COMPACT_ATOMS: atom_id res chain seq x y z
N MET A 1 89.65 33.55 1.83
CA MET A 1 89.64 32.35 2.60
C MET A 1 88.23 32.10 3.06
N ASN A 2 87.61 31.09 2.52
CA ASN A 2 86.18 30.93 2.39
C ASN A 2 85.54 30.18 3.55
N LEU A 3 84.49 30.75 4.13
CA LEU A 3 83.58 30.01 5.02
C LEU A 3 82.24 29.81 4.28
N LEU A 4 81.96 28.58 3.99
CA LEU A 4 80.67 28.12 3.42
C LEU A 4 79.65 28.01 4.54
N ALA A 5 78.59 28.79 4.46
CA ALA A 5 77.38 28.66 5.30
C ALA A 5 76.45 27.59 4.73
N ARG A 6 76.25 26.52 5.50
CA ARG A 6 75.21 25.52 5.21
C ARG A 6 73.84 25.98 5.84
N CYS A 7 72.90 26.36 5.01
CA CYS A 7 71.51 26.51 5.43
C CYS A 7 70.84 25.15 5.51
N LEU A 8 70.40 24.73 6.69
CA LEU A 8 69.58 23.56 6.94
C LEU A 8 68.08 24.00 6.84
N LEU A 9 67.43 23.56 5.79
CA LEU A 9 66.00 23.75 5.65
C LEU A 9 65.28 22.64 6.43
N VAL A 10 64.66 22.99 7.56
CA VAL A 10 63.76 22.09 8.30
C VAL A 10 62.38 22.22 7.71
N LEU A 11 61.92 21.20 6.94
CA LEU A 11 60.55 21.06 6.49
C LEU A 11 59.71 20.57 7.68
N LEU A 12 58.89 21.46 8.25
CA LEU A 12 57.85 21.10 9.20
C LEU A 12 56.70 20.44 8.42
N CYS A 13 56.59 19.14 8.43
CA CYS A 13 55.42 18.40 8.06
C CYS A 13 54.35 18.59 9.14
N LEU A 14 53.41 19.52 8.93
CA LEU A 14 52.17 19.58 9.69
C LEU A 14 51.31 18.37 9.29
N PRO A 15 50.89 17.49 10.22
CA PRO A 15 49.89 16.48 9.91
C PRO A 15 48.59 17.20 9.61
N GLY A 16 48.16 17.20 8.34
CA GLY A 16 46.87 17.66 7.94
C GLY A 16 45.79 16.85 8.69
N CYS A 17 45.16 17.47 9.66
CA CYS A 17 43.92 16.94 10.22
C CYS A 17 42.88 16.90 9.08
N ALA A 18 42.79 15.77 8.41
CA ALA A 18 41.65 15.45 7.58
C ALA A 18 40.45 15.38 8.53
N LEU A 19 39.66 16.43 8.58
CA LEU A 19 38.35 16.40 9.21
C LEU A 19 37.57 15.26 8.54
N PRO A 20 36.96 14.33 9.31
CA PRO A 20 36.16 13.30 8.71
C PRO A 20 35.06 14.01 7.89
N VAL A 21 35.08 13.79 6.58
CA VAL A 21 33.98 14.17 5.71
C VAL A 21 32.76 13.39 6.26
N ARG A 22 31.92 14.10 6.99
CA ARG A 22 30.65 13.56 7.44
C ARG A 22 29.90 13.19 6.18
N ALA A 23 29.72 11.89 5.92
CA ALA A 23 28.85 11.45 4.84
C ALA A 23 27.53 12.19 5.00
N ALA A 24 27.05 12.81 3.92
CA ALA A 24 25.74 13.42 3.92
C ALA A 24 24.73 12.35 4.40
N PRO A 25 23.82 12.70 5.31
CA PRO A 25 22.85 11.72 5.78
C PRO A 25 22.10 11.17 4.57
N ASP A 26 22.02 9.85 4.45
CA ASP A 26 21.26 9.20 3.40
C ASP A 26 19.83 9.72 3.46
N LEU A 27 19.36 10.36 2.39
CA LEU A 27 18.00 10.87 2.31
C LEU A 27 17.01 9.69 2.28
N PRO A 28 15.85 9.82 2.94
CA PRO A 28 14.84 8.78 2.91
C PRO A 28 14.43 8.40 1.47
N LEU A 29 14.29 7.09 1.21
CA LEU A 29 13.96 6.57 -0.13
C LEU A 29 12.69 7.15 -0.74
N GLU A 30 11.73 7.49 0.10
CA GLU A 30 10.44 8.05 -0.31
C GLU A 30 10.47 9.56 -0.55
N ARG A 31 11.56 10.24 -0.27
CA ARG A 31 11.68 11.68 -0.52
C ARG A 31 11.45 11.98 -2.01
N GLY A 32 10.61 12.95 -2.32
CA GLY A 32 10.18 13.24 -3.70
C GLY A 32 8.94 12.49 -4.18
N THR A 33 8.47 11.49 -3.42
CA THR A 33 7.29 10.67 -3.78
C THR A 33 6.29 10.51 -2.64
N ALA A 34 6.71 10.74 -1.39
CA ALA A 34 5.84 10.69 -0.23
C ALA A 34 6.38 11.56 0.91
N VAL A 35 5.51 11.84 1.88
CA VAL A 35 5.82 12.53 3.13
C VAL A 35 5.55 11.55 4.28
N THR A 36 6.61 11.16 4.97
CA THR A 36 6.59 10.21 6.09
C THR A 36 7.21 10.77 7.36
N ASP A 37 7.84 11.95 7.28
CA ASP A 37 8.47 12.62 8.44
C ASP A 37 7.41 12.92 9.52
N PRO A 38 7.52 12.32 10.73
CA PRO A 38 6.48 12.41 11.75
C PRO A 38 6.23 13.83 12.22
N LEU A 39 7.27 14.65 12.32
CA LEU A 39 7.15 16.03 12.81
C LEU A 39 6.56 16.94 11.72
N ALA A 40 6.91 16.71 10.46
CA ALA A 40 6.27 17.43 9.35
C ALA A 40 4.78 17.06 9.24
N LEU A 41 4.43 15.78 9.35
CA LEU A 41 3.04 15.32 9.35
C LEU A 41 2.22 15.92 10.48
N ARG A 42 2.81 16.06 11.68
CA ARG A 42 2.18 16.74 12.81
C ARG A 42 1.85 18.20 12.51
N GLU A 43 2.80 18.93 11.92
CA GLU A 43 2.58 20.34 11.55
C GLU A 43 1.52 20.47 10.44
N LEU A 44 1.52 19.56 9.47
CA LEU A 44 0.52 19.49 8.41
C LEU A 44 -0.88 19.15 8.95
N ASP A 45 -0.99 18.20 9.89
CA ASP A 45 -2.26 17.82 10.54
C ASP A 45 -2.88 18.98 11.35
N ARG A 46 -2.05 19.72 12.07
CA ARG A 46 -2.47 20.93 12.80
C ARG A 46 -2.86 22.09 11.87
N GLY A 47 -2.36 22.04 10.64
CA GLY A 47 -2.65 23.01 9.60
C GLY A 47 -3.83 22.61 8.72
N ARG A 48 -3.73 22.92 7.45
CA ARG A 48 -4.79 22.70 6.45
C ARG A 48 -5.02 21.23 6.05
N PHE A 49 -4.11 20.33 6.42
CA PHE A 49 -4.18 18.90 6.10
C PHE A 49 -4.78 18.06 7.24
N GLY A 50 -5.25 18.66 8.32
CA GLY A 50 -6.11 17.96 9.29
C GLY A 50 -7.41 17.52 8.61
N LEU A 51 -7.89 16.30 8.93
CA LEU A 51 -9.07 15.72 8.26
C LEU A 51 -10.29 16.65 8.28
N GLY A 52 -10.50 17.33 9.42
CA GLY A 52 -11.60 18.30 9.55
C GLY A 52 -11.55 19.40 8.50
N ARG A 53 -10.37 19.94 8.20
CA ARG A 53 -10.21 21.01 7.21
C ARG A 53 -10.18 20.53 5.77
N ILE A 54 -9.84 19.27 5.56
CA ILE A 54 -9.96 18.63 4.23
C ILE A 54 -11.45 18.43 3.88
N LEU A 55 -12.27 18.01 4.85
CA LEU A 55 -13.70 17.77 4.61
C LEU A 55 -14.56 19.05 4.75
N GLU A 56 -14.15 19.96 5.61
CA GLU A 56 -14.81 21.25 5.90
C GLU A 56 -13.77 22.39 5.88
N PRO A 57 -13.43 22.93 4.71
CA PRO A 57 -12.35 23.94 4.58
C PRO A 57 -12.48 25.18 5.47
N ALA A 58 -13.71 25.54 5.82
CA ALA A 58 -14.01 26.67 6.72
C ALA A 58 -13.79 26.36 8.22
N ARG A 59 -13.53 25.09 8.60
CA ARG A 59 -13.33 24.68 9.99
C ARG A 59 -12.06 25.31 10.56
N SER A 60 -12.14 25.79 11.81
CA SER A 60 -10.96 26.29 12.52
C SER A 60 -9.91 25.19 12.74
N ALA A 61 -8.63 25.56 12.59
CA ALA A 61 -7.52 24.67 12.89
C ALA A 61 -7.43 24.27 14.38
N GLU A 62 -7.97 25.11 15.26
CA GLU A 62 -7.99 24.88 16.70
C GLU A 62 -9.07 23.87 17.14
N MET A 63 -9.95 23.48 16.22
CA MET A 63 -11.05 22.56 16.47
C MET A 63 -10.84 21.26 15.67
N PRO A 64 -10.01 20.31 16.16
CA PRO A 64 -9.84 19.02 15.50
C PRO A 64 -11.18 18.30 15.41
N LEU A 65 -11.41 17.61 14.30
CA LEU A 65 -12.62 16.82 14.07
C LEU A 65 -12.55 15.54 14.89
N SER A 66 -13.45 15.37 15.87
CA SER A 66 -13.63 14.11 16.59
C SER A 66 -14.38 13.09 15.72
N ASN A 67 -14.28 11.80 16.05
CA ASN A 67 -15.05 10.78 15.35
C ASN A 67 -16.56 10.91 15.57
N ALA A 68 -16.98 11.37 16.76
CA ALA A 68 -18.38 11.66 17.01
C ALA A 68 -18.94 12.67 16.00
N GLU A 69 -18.20 13.76 15.75
CA GLU A 69 -18.57 14.76 14.75
C GLU A 69 -18.43 14.23 13.33
N LEU A 70 -17.32 13.55 13.00
CA LEU A 70 -17.05 13.00 11.66
C LEU A 70 -18.19 12.11 11.18
N PHE A 71 -18.55 11.11 11.98
CA PHE A 71 -19.58 10.14 11.60
C PHE A 71 -21.03 10.65 11.83
N ALA A 72 -21.20 11.85 12.42
CA ALA A 72 -22.46 12.58 12.43
C ALA A 72 -22.67 13.45 11.16
N MET A 73 -21.60 13.68 10.38
CA MET A 73 -21.72 14.46 9.14
C MET A 73 -22.63 13.73 8.13
N PRO A 74 -23.56 14.42 7.46
CA PRO A 74 -24.41 13.82 6.42
C PRO A 74 -23.60 13.18 5.27
N SER A 75 -22.44 13.73 4.94
CA SER A 75 -21.53 13.18 3.92
C SER A 75 -20.96 11.81 4.30
N MET A 76 -20.81 11.52 5.59
CA MET A 76 -20.21 10.30 6.14
C MET A 76 -21.25 9.25 6.57
N ALA A 77 -22.54 9.58 6.57
CA ALA A 77 -23.58 8.64 6.97
C ALA A 77 -23.59 7.32 6.16
N PRO A 78 -23.39 7.33 4.81
CA PRO A 78 -23.31 6.06 4.07
C PRO A 78 -22.06 5.25 4.43
N VAL A 79 -20.94 5.92 4.74
CA VAL A 79 -19.70 5.25 5.16
C VAL A 79 -19.93 4.48 6.46
N ARG A 80 -20.57 5.12 7.45
CA ARG A 80 -20.90 4.49 8.73
C ARG A 80 -21.84 3.30 8.54
N ALA A 81 -22.94 3.48 7.79
CA ALA A 81 -23.92 2.44 7.55
C ALA A 81 -23.29 1.21 6.86
N ALA A 82 -22.44 1.44 5.86
CA ALA A 82 -21.77 0.35 5.16
C ALA A 82 -20.78 -0.42 6.07
N ILE A 83 -20.04 0.28 6.94
CA ILE A 83 -19.16 -0.38 7.91
C ILE A 83 -19.99 -1.23 8.87
N ASP A 84 -21.08 -0.70 9.43
CA ASP A 84 -21.94 -1.43 10.36
C ASP A 84 -22.53 -2.69 9.70
N ALA A 85 -22.99 -2.61 8.45
CA ALA A 85 -23.49 -3.74 7.71
C ALA A 85 -22.43 -4.85 7.49
N GLU A 86 -21.18 -4.49 7.28
CA GLU A 86 -20.09 -5.47 7.15
C GLU A 86 -19.78 -6.18 8.48
N PHE A 87 -19.86 -5.49 9.60
CA PHE A 87 -19.72 -6.13 10.92
C PHE A 87 -20.81 -7.16 11.15
N GLU A 88 -22.06 -6.86 10.80
CA GLU A 88 -23.16 -7.81 10.92
C GLU A 88 -22.94 -9.04 10.01
N ARG A 89 -22.53 -8.82 8.75
CA ARG A 89 -22.20 -9.90 7.81
C ARG A 89 -21.04 -10.76 8.31
N TYR A 90 -19.96 -10.15 8.79
CA TYR A 90 -18.79 -10.85 9.32
C TYR A 90 -19.16 -11.72 10.52
N THR A 91 -19.93 -11.18 11.46
CA THR A 91 -20.39 -11.89 12.66
C THR A 91 -21.35 -13.04 12.31
N ALA A 92 -22.28 -12.82 11.39
CA ALA A 92 -23.19 -13.88 10.93
C ALA A 92 -22.46 -15.03 10.24
N ARG A 93 -21.50 -14.69 9.37
CA ARG A 93 -20.64 -15.67 8.70
C ARG A 93 -19.82 -16.48 9.70
N HIS A 94 -19.20 -15.82 10.70
CA HIS A 94 -18.45 -16.49 11.74
C HIS A 94 -19.32 -17.52 12.49
N LYS A 95 -20.51 -17.13 12.92
CA LYS A 95 -21.45 -18.01 13.61
C LYS A 95 -21.86 -19.22 12.78
N SER A 96 -21.94 -19.07 11.47
CA SER A 96 -22.25 -20.15 10.54
C SER A 96 -21.08 -21.09 10.29
N GLU A 97 -19.86 -20.54 10.08
CA GLU A 97 -18.68 -21.31 9.66
C GLU A 97 -17.88 -21.88 10.86
N ILE A 98 -17.90 -21.19 12.01
CA ILE A 98 -17.08 -21.53 13.18
C ILE A 98 -17.92 -21.36 14.47
N PRO A 99 -19.02 -22.11 14.63
CA PRO A 99 -19.97 -21.92 15.75
C PRO A 99 -19.36 -22.21 17.14
N ASP A 100 -18.29 -23.00 17.18
CA ASP A 100 -17.63 -23.39 18.44
C ASP A 100 -16.65 -22.35 18.97
N GLU A 101 -16.33 -21.32 18.19
CA GLU A 101 -15.40 -20.25 18.62
C GLU A 101 -16.15 -18.95 18.89
N THR A 102 -15.79 -18.30 19.98
CA THR A 102 -16.45 -17.08 20.44
C THR A 102 -16.01 -15.86 19.63
N ILE A 103 -16.96 -14.94 19.38
CA ILE A 103 -16.72 -13.68 18.68
C ILE A 103 -17.37 -12.50 19.42
N GLY A 104 -16.63 -11.42 19.62
CA GLY A 104 -17.12 -10.22 20.29
C GLY A 104 -16.02 -9.21 20.59
N VAL A 105 -16.39 -8.11 21.26
CA VAL A 105 -15.45 -7.05 21.64
C VAL A 105 -14.74 -7.44 22.94
N GLY A 106 -13.41 -7.36 22.95
CA GLY A 106 -12.56 -7.63 24.11
C GLY A 106 -11.77 -8.92 24.06
N GLU A 107 -10.80 -9.05 24.96
CA GLU A 107 -9.77 -10.11 24.95
C GLU A 107 -10.29 -11.50 25.34
N VAL A 108 -11.50 -11.60 25.88
CA VAL A 108 -12.09 -12.88 26.27
C VAL A 108 -12.50 -13.72 25.05
N PHE A 109 -12.75 -13.10 23.91
CA PHE A 109 -13.19 -13.75 22.70
C PHE A 109 -12.02 -14.33 21.89
N ALA A 110 -12.26 -15.45 21.21
CA ALA A 110 -11.30 -16.02 20.24
C ALA A 110 -11.11 -15.09 19.04
N PHE A 111 -12.23 -14.55 18.56
CA PHE A 111 -12.27 -13.51 17.51
C PHE A 111 -12.63 -12.17 18.18
N GLN A 112 -11.63 -11.33 18.37
CA GLN A 112 -11.75 -10.03 19.02
C GLN A 112 -12.15 -8.98 17.99
N LEU A 113 -13.43 -8.60 17.99
CA LEU A 113 -13.95 -7.57 17.09
C LEU A 113 -13.42 -6.19 17.49
N PHE A 114 -13.22 -5.36 16.48
CA PHE A 114 -13.02 -3.93 16.69
C PHE A 114 -14.24 -3.33 17.40
N ASP A 115 -13.97 -2.52 18.42
CA ASP A 115 -15.03 -1.81 19.13
C ASP A 115 -15.56 -0.64 18.28
N ARG A 116 -16.74 -0.82 17.68
CA ARG A 116 -17.39 0.19 16.84
C ARG A 116 -17.76 1.48 17.60
N ALA A 117 -17.84 1.45 18.94
CA ALA A 117 -18.06 2.66 19.73
C ALA A 117 -16.93 3.69 19.51
N LEU A 118 -15.73 3.26 19.19
CA LEU A 118 -14.61 4.15 18.86
C LEU A 118 -14.86 5.01 17.61
N LEU A 119 -15.75 4.58 16.71
CA LEU A 119 -16.11 5.38 15.52
C LEU A 119 -17.07 6.54 15.85
N THR A 120 -17.69 6.53 17.02
CA THR A 120 -18.60 7.60 17.46
C THR A 120 -18.15 8.25 18.77
N SER A 121 -16.94 7.96 19.21
CA SER A 121 -16.39 8.51 20.44
C SER A 121 -15.88 9.94 20.21
N PRO A 122 -16.14 10.88 21.14
CA PRO A 122 -15.50 12.19 21.15
C PRO A 122 -14.00 12.11 21.50
N ASP A 123 -13.56 11.01 22.14
CA ASP A 123 -12.18 10.77 22.56
C ASP A 123 -11.33 10.06 21.51
N THR A 124 -11.81 10.02 20.28
CA THR A 124 -11.06 9.47 19.14
C THR A 124 -11.12 10.44 17.96
N ARG A 125 -10.08 10.41 17.15
CA ARG A 125 -10.03 11.17 15.89
C ARG A 125 -9.08 10.53 14.90
N PHE A 126 -9.14 10.94 13.66
CA PHE A 126 -8.17 10.61 12.65
C PHE A 126 -7.07 11.68 12.58
N VAL A 127 -5.81 11.25 12.58
CA VAL A 127 -4.63 12.12 12.43
C VAL A 127 -3.87 11.76 11.17
N LEU A 128 -3.27 12.77 10.53
CA LEU A 128 -2.49 12.58 9.32
C LEU A 128 -1.24 11.74 9.62
N ALA A 129 -1.13 10.59 8.98
CA ALA A 129 -0.06 9.62 9.16
C ALA A 129 0.85 9.49 7.93
N GLY A 130 0.47 10.06 6.80
CA GLY A 130 1.27 10.06 5.59
C GLY A 130 0.60 10.79 4.44
N ILE A 131 1.41 11.27 3.49
CA ILE A 131 0.94 11.78 2.19
C ILE A 131 1.73 11.06 1.11
N VAL A 132 1.03 10.49 0.14
CA VAL A 132 1.67 9.68 -0.91
C VAL A 132 1.24 10.16 -2.28
N ASN A 133 2.23 10.47 -3.11
CA ASN A 133 2.02 10.68 -4.53
C ASN A 133 1.76 9.35 -5.21
N ARG A 134 0.69 9.27 -5.99
CA ARG A 134 0.28 8.10 -6.76
C ARG A 134 0.05 8.47 -8.23
N MET A 135 0.90 9.33 -8.78
CA MET A 135 0.90 9.59 -10.23
C MET A 135 1.30 8.34 -11.03
N ASP A 136 1.88 7.33 -10.37
CA ASP A 136 2.08 5.99 -10.92
C ASP A 136 0.75 5.29 -11.31
N ARG A 137 -0.38 5.87 -10.95
CA ARG A 137 -1.73 5.42 -11.30
C ARG A 137 -2.40 6.25 -12.40
N ALA A 138 -1.68 7.13 -13.05
CA ALA A 138 -2.24 7.95 -14.12
C ALA A 138 -2.86 7.12 -15.27
N PHE A 139 -2.44 5.86 -15.43
CA PHE A 139 -3.05 4.93 -16.39
C PHE A 139 -4.54 4.62 -16.10
N VAL A 140 -5.01 4.85 -14.86
CA VAL A 140 -6.43 4.65 -14.49
C VAL A 140 -7.29 5.80 -15.00
N ALA A 141 -6.78 7.03 -14.94
CA ALA A 141 -7.45 8.24 -15.39
C ALA A 141 -6.39 9.27 -15.81
N GLU A 142 -5.95 9.23 -17.06
CA GLU A 142 -4.87 10.07 -17.59
C GLU A 142 -5.16 11.57 -17.40
N ALA A 143 -6.41 11.99 -17.59
CA ALA A 143 -6.83 13.36 -17.38
C ALA A 143 -6.49 13.91 -16.00
N ASN A 144 -6.49 13.06 -14.97
CA ASN A 144 -6.24 13.44 -13.58
C ASN A 144 -4.76 13.39 -13.18
N CYS A 145 -3.84 12.98 -14.05
CA CYS A 145 -2.43 12.75 -13.74
C CYS A 145 -2.19 11.75 -12.58
N GLY A 146 -3.15 10.86 -12.29
CA GLY A 146 -3.12 9.98 -11.13
C GLY A 146 -3.71 10.62 -9.87
N GLU A 147 -3.18 10.25 -8.72
CA GLU A 147 -3.78 10.54 -7.41
C GLU A 147 -2.77 11.10 -6.41
N ILE A 148 -3.25 11.85 -5.42
CA ILE A 148 -2.55 12.15 -4.17
C ILE A 148 -3.37 11.53 -3.03
N ARG A 149 -2.73 10.82 -2.11
CA ARG A 149 -3.40 10.17 -0.99
C ARG A 149 -2.99 10.79 0.33
N LEU A 150 -3.96 11.27 1.08
CA LEU A 150 -3.82 11.70 2.46
C LEU A 150 -4.26 10.53 3.35
N ILE A 151 -3.32 10.00 4.12
CA ILE A 151 -3.54 8.80 4.93
C ILE A 151 -3.72 9.22 6.37
N TYR A 152 -4.88 8.96 6.92
CA TYR A 152 -5.20 9.26 8.30
C TYR A 152 -5.29 7.99 9.13
N ARG A 153 -4.73 8.02 10.34
CA ARG A 153 -4.77 6.94 11.32
C ARG A 153 -5.71 7.30 12.46
N LEU A 154 -6.57 6.36 12.82
CA LEU A 154 -7.41 6.47 14.01
C LEU A 154 -6.54 6.45 15.27
N VAL A 155 -6.80 7.38 16.22
CA VAL A 155 -6.10 7.48 17.50
C VAL A 155 -7.06 7.80 18.64
N ARG A 156 -6.68 7.44 19.86
CA ARG A 156 -7.28 7.98 21.08
C ARG A 156 -6.68 9.35 21.40
N THR A 157 -7.51 10.28 21.85
CA THR A 157 -7.08 11.64 22.24
C THR A 157 -6.90 11.79 23.75
N ASN A 158 -7.52 10.93 24.54
CA ASN A 158 -7.48 10.92 26.01
C ASN A 158 -6.46 9.94 26.60
N ALA A 159 -5.51 9.44 25.79
CA ALA A 159 -4.46 8.58 26.31
C ALA A 159 -3.62 9.34 27.34
N PRO A 160 -3.37 8.78 28.55
CA PRO A 160 -2.59 9.46 29.58
C PRO A 160 -1.21 9.86 29.05
N ALA A 161 -0.79 11.08 29.37
CA ALA A 161 0.54 11.54 29.02
C ALA A 161 1.60 10.60 29.65
N GLY A 162 2.57 10.17 28.85
CA GLY A 162 3.66 9.30 29.31
C GLY A 162 3.34 7.80 29.29
N THR A 163 2.20 7.36 28.76
CA THR A 163 1.99 5.95 28.49
C THR A 163 2.95 5.48 27.41
N GLU A 164 3.61 4.35 27.64
CA GLU A 164 4.50 3.73 26.62
C GLU A 164 3.73 3.15 25.43
N THR A 165 2.41 3.05 25.53
CA THR A 165 1.52 2.52 24.51
C THR A 165 1.11 3.61 23.52
N SER A 166 1.24 3.32 22.24
CA SER A 166 0.76 4.20 21.18
C SER A 166 -0.76 4.40 21.30
N PRO A 167 -1.26 5.65 21.18
CA PRO A 167 -2.68 5.91 21.11
C PRO A 167 -3.33 5.42 19.82
N ARG A 168 -2.57 4.85 18.90
CA ARG A 168 -3.05 4.39 17.58
C ARG A 168 -4.04 3.24 17.72
N LEU A 169 -5.08 3.32 16.93
CA LEU A 169 -6.11 2.30 16.80
C LEU A 169 -6.04 1.68 15.39
N PRO A 170 -6.53 0.45 15.22
CA PRO A 170 -6.29 -0.32 14.00
C PRO A 170 -7.26 0.04 12.86
N MET A 171 -7.32 1.31 12.51
CA MET A 171 -8.06 1.79 11.35
C MET A 171 -7.30 2.91 10.64
N THR A 172 -7.30 2.88 9.31
CA THR A 172 -6.91 4.00 8.47
C THR A 172 -8.08 4.44 7.60
N LEU A 173 -8.11 5.73 7.33
CA LEU A 173 -9.00 6.38 6.38
C LEU A 173 -8.11 7.14 5.40
N ASN A 174 -8.19 6.78 4.12
CA ASN A 174 -7.42 7.43 3.09
C ASN A 174 -8.35 8.35 2.31
N VAL A 175 -8.05 9.65 2.31
CA VAL A 175 -8.69 10.59 1.38
C VAL A 175 -7.86 10.61 0.12
N VAL A 176 -8.47 10.22 -0.98
CA VAL A 176 -7.83 10.17 -2.29
C VAL A 176 -8.31 11.35 -3.11
N LEU A 177 -7.34 12.12 -3.61
CA LEU A 177 -7.58 13.30 -4.42
C LEU A 177 -7.03 13.08 -5.82
N ARG A 178 -7.68 13.64 -6.83
CA ARG A 178 -7.08 13.76 -8.16
C ARG A 178 -5.81 14.60 -8.06
N ALA A 179 -4.72 14.14 -8.68
CA ALA A 179 -3.46 14.90 -8.68
C ALA A 179 -3.60 16.21 -9.46
N LYS A 180 -4.44 16.22 -10.49
CA LYS A 180 -4.85 17.40 -11.24
C LYS A 180 -6.36 17.59 -11.10
N GLY A 181 -6.78 18.77 -10.64
CA GLY A 181 -8.19 19.10 -10.47
C GLY A 181 -8.91 19.54 -11.74
N GLU A 182 -10.18 19.81 -11.61
CA GLU A 182 -11.01 20.47 -12.62
C GLU A 182 -11.65 21.71 -11.99
N PRO A 183 -11.33 22.90 -12.52
CA PRO A 183 -10.38 23.20 -13.59
C PRO A 183 -8.94 22.84 -13.22
N PRO A 184 -8.05 22.56 -14.21
CA PRO A 184 -6.67 22.15 -13.97
C PRO A 184 -5.77 23.38 -13.67
N VAL A 185 -6.01 24.01 -12.54
CA VAL A 185 -5.29 25.22 -12.10
C VAL A 185 -4.69 25.02 -10.70
N ASP A 186 -3.65 25.79 -10.38
CA ASP A 186 -3.13 25.93 -9.03
C ASP A 186 -3.99 26.94 -8.22
N ARG A 187 -3.58 27.19 -6.98
CA ARG A 187 -4.29 28.13 -6.09
C ARG A 187 -4.39 29.56 -6.61
N ASP A 188 -3.45 29.97 -7.44
CA ASP A 188 -3.44 31.28 -8.05
C ASP A 188 -4.25 31.32 -9.37
N GLY A 189 -4.92 30.20 -9.73
CA GLY A 189 -5.68 30.08 -10.96
C GLY A 189 -4.83 29.85 -12.22
N ARG A 190 -3.53 29.53 -12.06
CA ARG A 190 -2.63 29.29 -13.20
C ARG A 190 -2.80 27.85 -13.70
N PRO A 191 -2.82 27.61 -15.03
CA PRO A 191 -2.90 26.26 -15.56
C PRO A 191 -1.78 25.35 -15.06
N ILE A 192 -2.13 24.11 -14.74
CA ILE A 192 -1.19 23.10 -14.23
C ILE A 192 -1.20 21.86 -15.12
N THR A 193 -0.02 21.28 -15.36
CA THR A 193 0.18 20.06 -16.16
C THR A 193 0.70 18.92 -15.31
N CYS A 194 0.57 17.67 -15.80
CA CYS A 194 1.16 16.50 -15.13
C CYS A 194 2.67 16.65 -14.94
N ALA A 195 3.36 17.26 -15.92
CA ALA A 195 4.80 17.54 -15.83
C ALA A 195 5.12 18.50 -14.68
N ALA A 196 4.35 19.59 -14.55
CA ALA A 196 4.55 20.55 -13.47
C ALA A 196 4.26 19.95 -12.08
N ILE A 197 3.25 19.06 -11.95
CA ILE A 197 2.98 18.35 -10.71
C ILE A 197 4.15 17.43 -10.36
N ALA A 198 4.63 16.64 -11.35
CA ALA A 198 5.75 15.74 -11.16
C ALA A 198 7.02 16.49 -10.76
N GLU A 199 7.31 17.63 -11.39
CA GLU A 199 8.45 18.48 -11.07
C GLU A 199 8.41 18.97 -9.62
N ARG A 200 7.26 19.48 -9.14
CA ARG A 200 7.10 19.96 -7.76
C ARG A 200 7.37 18.84 -6.73
N TRP A 201 6.96 17.60 -7.03
CA TRP A 201 7.27 16.46 -6.15
C TRP A 201 8.74 16.10 -6.20
N LEU A 202 9.34 15.97 -7.38
CA LEU A 202 10.75 15.62 -7.56
C LEU A 202 11.69 16.67 -6.96
N ALA A 203 11.34 17.95 -7.02
CA ALA A 203 12.10 19.03 -6.41
C ALA A 203 12.26 18.88 -4.88
N THR A 204 11.47 18.02 -4.24
CA THR A 204 11.62 17.72 -2.82
C THR A 204 12.59 16.57 -2.54
N SER A 205 13.12 15.88 -3.56
CA SER A 205 13.98 14.71 -3.40
C SER A 205 15.26 15.03 -2.61
N ASP A 206 15.83 16.21 -2.83
CA ASP A 206 17.11 16.61 -2.26
C ASP A 206 16.96 17.45 -0.98
N LEU A 207 15.72 17.62 -0.47
CA LEU A 207 15.49 18.37 0.76
C LEU A 207 16.02 17.60 1.97
N SER A 208 17.04 18.12 2.63
CA SER A 208 17.59 17.57 3.88
C SER A 208 16.87 18.06 5.14
N VAL A 209 15.96 19.03 5.01
CA VAL A 209 15.18 19.57 6.13
C VAL A 209 14.11 18.57 6.60
N THR A 210 13.72 18.68 7.87
CA THR A 210 12.73 17.83 8.54
C THR A 210 11.72 18.68 9.32
N GLY A 211 10.70 18.05 9.88
CA GLY A 211 9.75 18.69 10.79
C GLY A 211 9.05 19.91 10.19
N ARG A 212 9.02 20.99 10.97
CA ARG A 212 8.34 22.23 10.59
C ARG A 212 8.89 22.83 9.29
N ASP A 213 10.20 22.82 9.09
CA ASP A 213 10.83 23.39 7.90
C ASP A 213 10.47 22.59 6.65
N LEU A 214 10.42 21.26 6.77
CA LEU A 214 9.92 20.41 5.69
C LEU A 214 8.44 20.70 5.40
N ALA A 215 7.60 20.75 6.42
CA ALA A 215 6.18 21.09 6.25
C ALA A 215 5.97 22.44 5.56
N ALA A 216 6.77 23.45 5.94
CA ALA A 216 6.73 24.78 5.32
C ALA A 216 7.14 24.72 3.84
N ARG A 217 8.21 23.99 3.49
CA ARG A 217 8.66 23.83 2.09
C ARG A 217 7.64 23.11 1.24
N LEU A 218 7.02 22.04 1.78
CA LEU A 218 6.01 21.27 1.06
C LEU A 218 4.75 22.10 0.74
N GLN A 219 4.37 23.03 1.63
CA GLN A 219 3.18 23.88 1.49
C GLN A 219 3.46 25.24 0.82
N ALA A 220 4.73 25.57 0.60
CA ALA A 220 5.09 26.82 -0.03
C ALA A 220 4.44 26.94 -1.41
N LYS A 221 4.33 28.19 -1.90
CA LYS A 221 3.99 28.44 -3.30
C LYS A 221 4.95 27.63 -4.18
N ASP A 222 4.41 26.92 -5.14
CA ASP A 222 5.16 25.98 -6.00
C ASP A 222 5.67 24.71 -5.29
N GLY A 223 5.34 24.49 -4.02
CA GLY A 223 5.52 23.21 -3.36
C GLY A 223 4.49 22.16 -3.81
N PRO A 224 4.76 20.85 -3.61
CA PRO A 224 3.88 19.79 -4.08
C PRO A 224 2.51 19.80 -3.40
N LEU A 225 2.43 20.23 -2.15
CA LEU A 225 1.17 20.26 -1.39
C LEU A 225 0.35 21.55 -1.64
N ASP A 226 0.88 22.52 -2.36
CA ASP A 226 0.11 23.69 -2.80
C ASP A 226 -1.03 23.29 -3.75
N LEU A 227 -0.86 22.21 -4.50
CA LEU A 227 -1.84 21.67 -5.45
C LEU A 227 -2.90 20.76 -4.81
N VAL A 228 -2.73 20.37 -3.54
CA VAL A 228 -3.68 19.51 -2.85
C VAL A 228 -4.82 20.35 -2.30
N MET A 229 -5.96 20.31 -2.99
CA MET A 229 -7.14 21.10 -2.70
C MET A 229 -8.35 20.20 -2.40
N PRO A 230 -9.22 20.54 -1.42
CA PRO A 230 -10.40 19.75 -1.06
C PRO A 230 -11.34 19.46 -2.24
N GLU A 231 -11.41 20.35 -3.21
CA GLU A 231 -12.26 20.22 -4.41
C GLU A 231 -11.81 19.06 -5.32
N ASN A 232 -10.57 18.59 -5.12
CA ASN A 232 -10.02 17.47 -5.86
C ASN A 232 -10.34 16.10 -5.22
N ILE A 233 -11.07 16.08 -4.10
CA ILE A 233 -11.46 14.80 -3.46
C ILE A 233 -12.24 13.96 -4.47
N ASP A 234 -11.79 12.73 -4.65
CA ASP A 234 -12.39 11.74 -5.51
C ASP A 234 -13.14 10.68 -4.69
N ARG A 235 -12.48 10.17 -3.65
CA ARG A 235 -13.03 9.10 -2.81
C ARG A 235 -12.36 9.00 -1.45
N ILE A 236 -12.99 8.20 -0.59
CA ILE A 236 -12.41 7.70 0.66
C ILE A 236 -12.22 6.18 0.53
N GLU A 237 -11.08 5.69 0.98
CA GLU A 237 -10.82 4.26 1.15
C GLU A 237 -10.60 3.97 2.64
N THR A 238 -11.26 2.93 3.16
CA THR A 238 -11.09 2.51 4.56
C THR A 238 -10.35 1.18 4.63
N ASN A 239 -9.50 1.07 5.63
CA ASN A 239 -8.84 -0.17 6.02
C ASN A 239 -8.99 -0.31 7.52
N LEU A 240 -9.91 -1.17 7.94
CA LEU A 240 -10.28 -1.39 9.33
C LEU A 240 -9.97 -2.82 9.74
N GLN A 241 -9.22 -3.00 10.81
CA GLN A 241 -9.08 -4.31 11.44
C GLN A 241 -10.42 -4.70 12.05
N ILE A 242 -11.22 -5.49 11.29
CA ILE A 242 -12.54 -5.90 11.75
C ILE A 242 -12.44 -6.91 12.89
N ALA A 243 -11.43 -7.80 12.86
CA ALA A 243 -11.18 -8.74 13.93
C ALA A 243 -9.68 -9.02 14.10
N HIS A 244 -9.26 -9.23 15.34
CA HIS A 244 -8.00 -9.83 15.73
C HIS A 244 -8.24 -11.25 16.23
N VAL A 245 -7.44 -12.23 15.77
CA VAL A 245 -7.68 -13.66 16.02
C VAL A 245 -6.45 -14.29 16.71
N PRO A 246 -6.17 -13.95 17.99
CA PRO A 246 -4.98 -14.44 18.68
C PRO A 246 -5.15 -15.83 19.30
N LYS A 247 -6.39 -16.27 19.53
CA LYS A 247 -6.71 -17.45 20.34
C LYS A 247 -7.47 -18.54 19.57
N SER A 248 -7.73 -18.36 18.27
CA SER A 248 -8.43 -19.38 17.50
C SER A 248 -7.61 -20.67 17.42
N GLN A 249 -8.27 -21.80 17.62
CA GLN A 249 -7.69 -23.13 17.42
C GLN A 249 -7.89 -23.65 15.99
N LYS A 250 -8.87 -23.12 15.28
CA LYS A 250 -9.25 -23.53 13.92
C LYS A 250 -8.67 -22.63 12.82
N ARG A 251 -8.14 -21.48 13.20
CA ARG A 251 -7.57 -20.50 12.28
C ARG A 251 -6.19 -20.11 12.76
N ASP A 252 -5.30 -19.84 11.82
CA ASP A 252 -3.99 -19.28 12.14
C ASP A 252 -4.12 -17.94 12.88
N PHE A 253 -3.16 -17.65 13.76
CA PHE A 253 -3.01 -16.31 14.32
C PHE A 253 -3.01 -15.27 13.21
N ARG A 254 -3.97 -14.39 13.21
CA ARG A 254 -4.13 -13.40 12.16
C ARG A 254 -4.95 -12.20 12.62
N THR A 255 -4.97 -11.23 11.75
CA THR A 255 -5.84 -10.07 11.81
C THR A 255 -6.64 -10.00 10.51
N ASP A 256 -7.94 -9.90 10.61
CA ASP A 256 -8.82 -9.73 9.47
C ASP A 256 -9.10 -8.24 9.23
N TYR A 257 -8.78 -7.75 8.03
CA TYR A 257 -9.00 -6.36 7.64
C TYR A 257 -10.18 -6.24 6.69
N LEU A 258 -11.08 -5.32 7.00
CA LEU A 258 -12.16 -4.88 6.12
C LEU A 258 -11.67 -3.72 5.26
N LEU A 259 -11.80 -3.88 3.97
CA LEU A 259 -11.50 -2.85 2.96
C LEU A 259 -12.79 -2.41 2.30
N LYS A 260 -12.99 -1.09 2.20
CA LYS A 260 -14.12 -0.47 1.50
C LYS A 260 -13.69 0.81 0.80
N LEU A 261 -14.43 1.16 -0.24
CA LEU A 261 -14.25 2.37 -1.03
C LEU A 261 -15.57 3.14 -1.12
N PHE A 262 -15.48 4.46 -1.01
CA PHE A 262 -16.63 5.37 -1.11
C PHE A 262 -16.29 6.53 -2.04
N ARG A 263 -16.95 6.63 -3.18
CA ARG A 263 -16.78 7.73 -4.13
C ARG A 263 -17.52 8.97 -3.65
N TYR A 264 -16.91 10.13 -3.80
CA TYR A 264 -17.57 11.38 -3.50
C TYR A 264 -18.53 11.75 -4.63
N ASN A 265 -19.81 11.83 -4.29
CA ASN A 265 -20.84 12.30 -5.20
C ASN A 265 -21.09 13.80 -4.96
N ALA A 266 -20.69 14.64 -5.91
CA ALA A 266 -20.80 16.09 -5.81
C ALA A 266 -22.28 16.59 -5.80
N GLN A 267 -23.21 15.81 -6.38
CA GLN A 267 -24.63 16.18 -6.42
C GLN A 267 -25.31 15.95 -5.08
N THR A 268 -25.08 14.79 -4.46
CA THR A 268 -25.62 14.45 -3.14
C THR A 268 -24.76 14.98 -2.00
N ARG A 269 -23.50 15.38 -2.29
CA ARG A 269 -22.47 15.78 -1.34
C ARG A 269 -22.20 14.69 -0.29
N ARG A 270 -22.23 13.43 -0.71
CA ARG A 270 -22.02 12.25 0.14
C ARG A 270 -20.95 11.35 -0.42
N PHE A 271 -20.36 10.55 0.46
CA PHE A 271 -19.48 9.45 0.08
C PHE A 271 -20.33 8.20 -0.11
N GLU A 272 -20.49 7.76 -1.34
CA GLU A 272 -21.33 6.62 -1.72
C GLU A 272 -20.48 5.39 -1.98
N GLU A 273 -20.94 4.23 -1.51
CA GLU A 273 -20.22 2.97 -1.64
C GLU A 273 -19.92 2.64 -3.12
N GLY A 274 -18.69 2.25 -3.41
CA GLY A 274 -18.23 1.87 -4.74
C GLY A 274 -17.44 0.56 -4.74
N PRO A 275 -17.29 -0.09 -5.89
CA PRO A 275 -16.55 -1.33 -6.01
C PRO A 275 -15.06 -1.08 -5.75
N LEU A 276 -14.42 -2.05 -5.08
CA LEU A 276 -12.98 -2.07 -4.89
C LEU A 276 -12.27 -2.43 -6.19
N GLU A 277 -11.28 -1.64 -6.57
CA GLU A 277 -10.53 -1.85 -7.80
C GLU A 277 -9.92 -3.25 -7.86
N ASN A 278 -10.20 -3.96 -8.93
CA ASN A 278 -9.73 -5.31 -9.20
C ASN A 278 -10.08 -6.36 -8.12
N GLN A 279 -10.94 -6.03 -7.16
CA GLN A 279 -11.42 -7.00 -6.18
C GLN A 279 -12.55 -7.82 -6.79
N ILE A 280 -12.22 -9.02 -7.25
CA ILE A 280 -13.17 -9.91 -7.91
C ILE A 280 -14.27 -10.34 -6.93
N ASP A 281 -15.53 -10.19 -7.34
CA ASP A 281 -16.69 -10.67 -6.59
C ASP A 281 -16.87 -12.18 -6.79
N ARG A 282 -16.08 -12.94 -6.04
CA ARG A 282 -16.10 -14.40 -6.11
C ARG A 282 -17.50 -14.98 -5.85
N GLU A 283 -18.21 -14.45 -4.85
CA GLU A 283 -19.51 -15.00 -4.45
C GLU A 283 -20.51 -14.87 -5.57
N ARG A 284 -20.59 -13.70 -6.23
CA ARG A 284 -21.44 -13.50 -7.40
C ARG A 284 -21.04 -14.36 -8.59
N LEU A 285 -19.75 -14.45 -8.88
CA LEU A 285 -19.27 -15.29 -10.01
C LEU A 285 -19.59 -16.76 -9.81
N LEU A 286 -19.53 -17.29 -8.58
CA LEU A 286 -19.88 -18.68 -8.31
C LEU A 286 -21.37 -18.94 -8.25
N ALA A 287 -22.19 -17.94 -7.97
CA ALA A 287 -23.64 -18.01 -7.94
C ALA A 287 -24.31 -17.80 -9.31
N ASP A 288 -23.63 -17.13 -10.25
CA ASP A 288 -24.15 -16.74 -11.56
C ASP A 288 -23.24 -17.31 -12.68
N ALA A 289 -23.70 -18.39 -13.30
CA ALA A 289 -22.94 -19.09 -14.34
C ALA A 289 -22.75 -18.26 -15.63
N ASP A 290 -23.68 -17.33 -15.92
CA ASP A 290 -23.58 -16.46 -17.09
C ASP A 290 -22.52 -15.39 -16.86
N LEU A 291 -22.56 -14.78 -15.68
CA LEU A 291 -21.54 -13.81 -15.26
C LEU A 291 -20.15 -14.46 -15.19
N ALA A 292 -20.07 -15.69 -14.70
CA ALA A 292 -18.81 -16.46 -14.66
C ALA A 292 -18.26 -16.73 -16.07
N ARG A 293 -19.12 -17.11 -17.04
CA ARG A 293 -18.70 -17.29 -18.44
C ARG A 293 -18.21 -15.99 -19.06
N GLU A 294 -18.90 -14.89 -18.80
CA GLU A 294 -18.51 -13.58 -19.30
C GLU A 294 -17.18 -13.13 -18.69
N PHE A 295 -17.01 -13.31 -17.37
CA PHE A 295 -15.74 -13.02 -16.69
C PHE A 295 -14.59 -13.86 -17.24
N LYS A 296 -14.79 -15.19 -17.42
CA LYS A 296 -13.80 -16.08 -18.01
C LYS A 296 -13.40 -15.64 -19.41
N ALA A 297 -14.37 -15.34 -20.26
CA ALA A 297 -14.12 -14.88 -21.63
C ALA A 297 -13.31 -13.59 -21.65
N TRP A 298 -13.65 -12.63 -20.79
CA TRP A 298 -12.92 -11.38 -20.64
C TRP A 298 -11.51 -11.62 -20.10
N LEU A 299 -11.36 -12.36 -19.00
CA LEU A 299 -10.08 -12.57 -18.31
C LEU A 299 -9.07 -13.29 -19.20
N LEU A 300 -9.51 -14.27 -20.00
CA LEU A 300 -8.66 -15.11 -20.84
C LEU A 300 -8.50 -14.57 -22.28
N ASP A 301 -9.05 -13.41 -22.57
CA ASP A 301 -8.77 -12.75 -23.85
C ASP A 301 -7.30 -12.29 -23.89
N PRO A 302 -6.53 -12.71 -24.90
CA PRO A 302 -5.12 -12.33 -25.05
C PRO A 302 -4.84 -10.83 -24.98
N VAL A 303 -5.79 -10.00 -25.39
CA VAL A 303 -5.65 -8.53 -25.36
C VAL A 303 -5.38 -7.99 -23.95
N HIS A 304 -5.87 -8.68 -22.90
CA HIS A 304 -5.69 -8.27 -21.51
C HIS A 304 -4.38 -8.75 -20.88
N PHE A 305 -3.73 -9.78 -21.46
CA PHE A 305 -2.55 -10.40 -20.84
C PHE A 305 -1.36 -9.44 -20.71
N GLY A 306 -1.17 -8.55 -21.66
CA GLY A 306 -0.11 -7.55 -21.56
C GLY A 306 -0.30 -6.59 -20.38
N ALA A 307 -1.53 -6.10 -20.17
CA ALA A 307 -1.86 -5.25 -19.04
C ALA A 307 -1.84 -6.04 -17.70
N LEU A 308 -2.34 -7.27 -17.71
CA LEU A 308 -2.29 -8.16 -16.55
C LEU A 308 -0.84 -8.44 -16.15
N ASP A 309 0.04 -8.76 -17.09
CA ASP A 309 1.46 -9.00 -16.84
C ASP A 309 2.16 -7.78 -16.25
N ARG A 310 1.87 -6.60 -16.78
CA ARG A 310 2.38 -5.33 -16.24
C ARG A 310 1.73 -4.93 -14.91
N GLY A 311 0.62 -5.58 -14.48
CA GLY A 311 -0.14 -5.22 -13.29
C GLY A 311 -0.90 -3.89 -13.44
N THR A 312 -1.29 -3.53 -14.65
CA THR A 312 -2.04 -2.31 -15.00
C THR A 312 -3.44 -2.61 -15.54
N VAL A 313 -3.85 -3.88 -15.53
CA VAL A 313 -5.19 -4.27 -15.95
C VAL A 313 -6.25 -3.67 -15.00
N LEU A 314 -7.36 -3.23 -15.58
CA LEU A 314 -8.55 -2.79 -14.84
C LEU A 314 -9.69 -3.75 -15.17
N ILE A 315 -10.08 -4.54 -14.17
CA ILE A 315 -11.21 -5.47 -14.29
C ILE A 315 -12.50 -4.64 -14.33
N PRO A 316 -13.46 -4.92 -15.25
CA PRO A 316 -14.71 -4.19 -15.33
C PRO A 316 -15.52 -4.24 -14.03
N GLU A 317 -16.11 -3.10 -13.63
CA GLU A 317 -16.80 -2.94 -12.35
C GLU A 317 -17.90 -3.99 -12.11
N LYS A 318 -18.57 -4.45 -13.15
CA LYS A 318 -19.60 -5.51 -13.06
C LYS A 318 -19.12 -6.82 -12.45
N PHE A 319 -17.79 -7.06 -12.41
CA PHE A 319 -17.19 -8.25 -11.81
C PHE A 319 -16.60 -7.98 -10.42
N LEU A 320 -16.72 -6.75 -9.91
CA LEU A 320 -16.03 -6.31 -8.70
C LEU A 320 -16.93 -6.32 -7.47
N ALA A 321 -16.31 -6.64 -6.33
CA ALA A 321 -16.95 -6.62 -5.01
C ALA A 321 -16.90 -5.23 -4.38
N MET A 322 -17.92 -4.93 -3.55
CA MET A 322 -18.05 -3.69 -2.80
C MET A 322 -17.26 -3.70 -1.48
N ALA A 323 -16.75 -4.86 -1.08
CA ALA A 323 -15.96 -5.04 0.15
C ALA A 323 -14.96 -6.18 -0.03
N ALA A 324 -13.90 -6.16 0.79
CA ALA A 324 -13.01 -7.30 0.92
C ALA A 324 -12.65 -7.51 2.39
N ILE A 325 -12.67 -8.76 2.83
CA ILE A 325 -12.07 -9.18 4.09
C ILE A 325 -10.76 -9.88 3.76
N THR A 326 -9.66 -9.38 4.30
CA THR A 326 -8.34 -9.93 4.05
C THR A 326 -7.62 -10.30 5.33
N PRO A 327 -7.26 -11.58 5.54
CA PRO A 327 -6.46 -12.02 6.68
C PRO A 327 -5.00 -11.59 6.50
N THR A 328 -4.36 -11.12 7.59
CA THR A 328 -2.94 -10.71 7.57
C THR A 328 -2.27 -11.03 8.90
N PRO A 329 -1.14 -11.74 8.96
CA PRO A 329 -0.60 -12.54 7.87
C PRO A 329 -1.57 -13.66 7.49
N ALA A 330 -1.58 -14.05 6.25
CA ALA A 330 -2.43 -15.15 5.80
C ALA A 330 -1.83 -16.51 6.17
N GLY A 331 -1.41 -16.67 7.42
CA GLY A 331 -0.66 -17.82 7.92
C GLY A 331 0.81 -17.81 7.47
N PHE A 332 1.61 -18.65 8.07
CA PHE A 332 3.01 -18.88 7.68
C PHE A 332 3.15 -19.88 6.54
N THR A 333 2.03 -20.40 6.06
CA THR A 333 2.02 -21.40 4.99
C THR A 333 1.86 -20.71 3.63
N PRO A 334 2.67 -21.05 2.63
CA PRO A 334 2.59 -20.44 1.30
C PRO A 334 1.26 -20.68 0.59
N SER A 335 0.55 -21.75 0.91
CA SER A 335 -0.78 -22.04 0.39
C SER A 335 -1.83 -21.00 0.79
N SER A 336 -1.69 -20.41 1.99
CA SER A 336 -2.56 -19.32 2.44
C SER A 336 -2.28 -17.98 1.76
N LEU A 337 -1.16 -17.87 1.04
CA LEU A 337 -0.76 -16.69 0.28
C LEU A 337 -1.17 -16.78 -1.20
N LEU A 338 -1.64 -17.92 -1.63
CA LEU A 338 -2.24 -18.09 -2.94
C LEU A 338 -3.71 -17.66 -2.88
N PRO A 339 -4.26 -17.19 -3.98
CA PRO A 339 -5.64 -16.71 -4.00
C PRO A 339 -6.60 -17.86 -3.73
N ALA A 340 -7.25 -17.80 -2.59
CA ALA A 340 -8.37 -18.68 -2.28
C ALA A 340 -9.67 -18.08 -2.87
N PHE A 341 -9.64 -17.73 -4.16
CA PHE A 341 -10.85 -17.19 -4.81
C PHE A 341 -11.82 -18.29 -5.24
N GLY A 342 -11.38 -19.56 -5.26
CA GLY A 342 -12.17 -20.65 -5.80
C GLY A 342 -12.53 -20.45 -7.28
N LEU A 343 -11.71 -19.69 -7.99
CA LEU A 343 -11.92 -19.37 -9.40
C LEU A 343 -11.16 -20.33 -10.32
N SER A 344 -10.13 -20.99 -9.81
CA SER A 344 -9.30 -21.91 -10.56
C SER A 344 -9.54 -23.37 -10.14
N GLU A 345 -9.12 -24.28 -10.99
CA GLU A 345 -9.17 -25.73 -10.74
C GLU A 345 -8.45 -26.09 -9.45
N GLY A 346 -9.05 -26.92 -8.61
CA GLY A 346 -8.53 -27.34 -7.30
C GLY A 346 -8.88 -26.41 -6.12
N GLU A 347 -9.48 -25.25 -6.36
CA GLU A 347 -9.88 -24.31 -5.32
C GLU A 347 -11.38 -24.35 -4.97
N GLY A 348 -12.13 -25.24 -5.55
CA GLY A 348 -13.56 -25.39 -5.29
C GLY A 348 -14.23 -26.40 -6.22
N SER A 349 -15.49 -26.74 -5.94
CA SER A 349 -16.26 -27.70 -6.72
C SER A 349 -16.64 -27.22 -8.12
N ASN A 350 -16.63 -25.90 -8.38
CA ASN A 350 -16.98 -25.28 -9.65
C ASN A 350 -15.99 -24.18 -10.02
N PRO A 351 -14.82 -24.53 -10.58
CA PRO A 351 -13.85 -23.51 -10.98
C PRO A 351 -14.37 -22.69 -12.16
N VAL A 352 -14.13 -21.40 -12.16
CA VAL A 352 -14.47 -20.50 -13.28
C VAL A 352 -13.56 -20.78 -14.48
N PHE A 353 -12.29 -21.13 -14.24
CA PHE A 353 -11.32 -21.49 -15.27
C PHE A 353 -10.37 -22.58 -14.79
N SER A 354 -9.87 -23.39 -15.73
CA SER A 354 -8.90 -24.46 -15.47
C SER A 354 -7.47 -24.02 -15.80
N GLU A 355 -6.48 -24.81 -15.36
CA GLU A 355 -5.09 -24.64 -15.79
C GLU A 355 -4.96 -24.71 -17.30
N THR A 356 -5.66 -25.65 -17.96
CA THR A 356 -5.65 -25.81 -19.42
C THR A 356 -6.16 -24.56 -20.13
N ASP A 357 -7.22 -23.94 -19.64
CA ASP A 357 -7.75 -22.67 -20.20
C ASP A 357 -6.68 -21.59 -20.18
N VAL A 358 -6.03 -21.39 -19.02
CA VAL A 358 -5.01 -20.35 -18.83
C VAL A 358 -3.78 -20.61 -19.69
N VAL A 359 -3.27 -21.86 -19.69
CA VAL A 359 -2.10 -22.24 -20.49
C VAL A 359 -2.36 -22.05 -21.98
N THR A 360 -3.58 -22.37 -22.44
CA THR A 360 -4.00 -22.14 -23.84
C THR A 360 -4.01 -20.65 -24.17
N ALA A 361 -4.59 -19.84 -23.29
CA ALA A 361 -4.65 -18.39 -23.48
C ALA A 361 -3.24 -17.74 -23.45
N LEU A 362 -2.35 -18.20 -22.56
CA LEU A 362 -0.95 -17.75 -22.49
C LEU A 362 -0.18 -18.09 -23.78
N LYS A 363 -0.37 -19.30 -24.33
CA LYS A 363 0.24 -19.70 -25.60
C LYS A 363 -0.27 -18.85 -26.76
N LYS A 364 -1.57 -18.57 -26.79
CA LYS A 364 -2.18 -17.71 -27.80
C LYS A 364 -1.62 -16.28 -27.72
N ALA A 365 -1.59 -15.68 -26.52
CA ALA A 365 -1.01 -14.35 -26.32
C ALA A 365 0.45 -14.28 -26.79
N ALA A 366 1.26 -15.31 -26.48
CA ALA A 366 2.65 -15.38 -26.95
C ALA A 366 2.75 -15.49 -28.48
N SER A 367 1.88 -16.27 -29.13
CA SER A 367 1.86 -16.42 -30.59
C SER A 367 1.41 -15.14 -31.31
N GLU A 368 0.63 -14.29 -30.64
CA GLU A 368 0.20 -12.97 -31.12
C GLU A 368 1.23 -11.87 -30.80
N GLY A 369 2.42 -12.23 -30.29
CA GLY A 369 3.52 -11.31 -30.04
C GLY A 369 3.50 -10.60 -28.69
N THR A 370 2.61 -10.99 -27.75
CA THR A 370 2.58 -10.42 -26.41
C THR A 370 3.80 -10.88 -25.61
N ALA A 371 4.71 -9.95 -25.28
CA ALA A 371 5.89 -10.23 -24.50
C ALA A 371 5.55 -10.23 -22.99
N LEU A 372 5.37 -11.40 -22.40
CA LEU A 372 5.09 -11.58 -20.99
C LEU A 372 6.41 -11.65 -20.18
N GLN A 373 6.56 -10.81 -19.18
CA GLN A 373 7.75 -10.75 -18.32
C GLN A 373 7.55 -11.47 -16.99
N ASN A 374 6.39 -11.35 -16.39
CA ASN A 374 6.05 -11.84 -15.05
C ASN A 374 5.21 -13.12 -15.09
N ILE A 375 4.20 -13.16 -15.95
CA ILE A 375 3.28 -14.29 -16.09
C ILE A 375 3.84 -15.28 -17.13
N ARG A 376 4.55 -16.30 -16.65
CA ARG A 376 5.17 -17.32 -17.52
C ARG A 376 4.65 -18.72 -17.27
N SER A 377 3.60 -18.86 -16.44
CA SER A 377 3.01 -20.11 -16.00
C SER A 377 1.62 -19.87 -15.46
N PHE A 378 0.87 -20.96 -15.23
CA PHE A 378 -0.40 -20.93 -14.52
C PHE A 378 -0.25 -20.35 -13.11
N GLY A 379 0.77 -20.79 -12.35
CA GLY A 379 1.06 -20.24 -11.01
C GLY A 379 1.37 -18.74 -11.04
N GLY A 380 2.12 -18.28 -12.06
CA GLY A 380 2.37 -16.86 -12.27
C GLY A 380 1.10 -16.06 -12.57
N PHE A 381 0.20 -16.62 -13.37
CA PHE A 381 -1.10 -16.02 -13.69
C PHE A 381 -1.97 -15.89 -12.43
N GLN A 382 -2.16 -17.00 -11.68
CA GLN A 382 -2.92 -16.99 -10.43
C GLN A 382 -2.35 -15.94 -9.45
N ARG A 383 -1.04 -15.95 -9.28
CA ARG A 383 -0.37 -15.00 -8.39
C ARG A 383 -0.60 -13.55 -8.81
N ARG A 384 -0.47 -13.25 -10.10
CA ARG A 384 -0.72 -11.91 -10.60
C ARG A 384 -2.17 -11.49 -10.40
N LEU A 385 -3.12 -12.38 -10.72
CA LEU A 385 -4.55 -12.11 -10.54
C LEU A 385 -4.88 -11.81 -9.09
N ASN A 386 -4.27 -12.54 -8.14
CA ASN A 386 -4.40 -12.25 -6.73
C ASN A 386 -3.78 -10.90 -6.35
N ASP A 387 -2.52 -10.68 -6.73
CA ASP A 387 -1.74 -9.52 -6.29
C ASP A 387 -2.27 -8.17 -6.79
N ILE A 388 -3.10 -8.14 -7.83
CA ILE A 388 -3.75 -6.91 -8.30
C ILE A 388 -5.03 -6.58 -7.53
N THR A 389 -5.57 -7.53 -6.76
CA THR A 389 -6.77 -7.31 -5.93
C THR A 389 -6.39 -6.61 -4.62
N CYS A 390 -7.37 -5.93 -4.01
CA CYS A 390 -7.18 -5.34 -2.69
C CYS A 390 -6.80 -6.40 -1.64
N ALA A 391 -7.55 -7.51 -1.59
CA ALA A 391 -7.29 -8.59 -0.64
C ALA A 391 -5.92 -9.24 -0.86
N GLY A 392 -5.57 -9.55 -2.10
CA GLY A 392 -4.29 -10.20 -2.41
C GLY A 392 -3.09 -9.32 -2.13
N CYS A 393 -3.17 -8.03 -2.43
CA CYS A 393 -2.13 -7.06 -2.09
C CYS A 393 -1.92 -6.99 -0.56
N HIS A 394 -3.00 -7.02 0.23
CA HIS A 394 -2.95 -6.99 1.68
C HIS A 394 -2.39 -8.26 2.33
N GLN A 395 -2.48 -9.40 1.67
CA GLN A 395 -1.93 -10.67 2.13
C GLN A 395 -0.42 -10.78 1.98
N THR A 396 0.23 -9.84 1.31
CA THR A 396 1.64 -9.96 0.99
C THR A 396 2.53 -9.48 2.11
N ARG A 397 3.68 -10.12 2.27
CA ARG A 397 4.82 -9.76 3.10
C ARG A 397 4.47 -9.26 4.52
N GLY A 398 4.11 -10.17 5.39
CA GLY A 398 3.91 -9.87 6.81
C GLY A 398 2.68 -9.02 7.06
N ILE A 399 2.82 -7.96 7.83
CA ILE A 399 1.70 -7.16 8.28
C ILE A 399 1.37 -6.08 7.25
N GLY A 400 0.26 -6.26 6.55
CA GLY A 400 -0.34 -5.21 5.75
C GLY A 400 0.28 -4.95 4.39
N GLY A 401 0.98 -5.90 3.80
CA GLY A 401 1.38 -5.88 2.40
C GLY A 401 1.98 -4.56 1.92
N PHE A 402 1.42 -4.02 0.87
CA PHE A 402 1.83 -2.79 0.22
C PHE A 402 1.29 -1.56 0.96
N HIS A 403 1.79 -1.27 2.18
CA HIS A 403 1.12 -0.30 3.02
C HIS A 403 1.90 0.92 3.40
N PHE A 404 1.08 1.71 3.79
CA PHE A 404 1.01 3.11 4.14
C PHE A 404 2.00 3.50 5.21
N PRO A 405 2.63 4.67 5.09
CA PRO A 405 3.42 5.20 6.18
C PRO A 405 2.54 5.34 7.43
N GLY A 406 2.89 4.58 8.43
CA GLY A 406 2.22 4.65 9.73
C GLY A 406 3.02 5.50 10.69
N ALA A 407 3.33 6.74 10.34
CA ALA A 407 4.03 7.63 11.25
C ALA A 407 3.21 7.90 12.51
N ASP A 408 3.78 7.64 13.67
CA ASP A 408 3.18 7.95 14.96
C ASP A 408 3.90 9.11 15.62
N TRP A 409 3.43 10.30 15.35
CA TRP A 409 3.98 11.51 15.93
C TRP A 409 3.37 11.87 17.30
N MET A 410 2.38 11.10 17.76
CA MET A 410 1.73 11.31 19.05
C MET A 410 2.38 10.51 20.19
N ALA A 411 3.01 9.38 19.91
CA ALA A 411 3.66 8.56 20.92
C ALA A 411 5.06 9.06 21.22
N ALA A 412 5.44 9.07 22.50
CA ALA A 412 6.81 9.37 22.92
C ALA A 412 7.80 8.29 22.48
N LYS A 413 7.34 7.04 22.40
CA LYS A 413 8.08 5.91 21.83
C LYS A 413 7.15 5.16 20.88
N PRO A 414 7.66 4.69 19.71
CA PRO A 414 6.86 3.82 18.86
C PRO A 414 6.44 2.59 19.65
N SER A 415 5.17 2.27 19.64
CA SER A 415 4.68 1.05 20.28
C SER A 415 5.24 -0.17 19.55
N ASN A 416 5.25 -1.27 20.26
CA ASN A 416 5.58 -2.58 19.76
C ASN A 416 4.85 -2.93 18.45
N GLY A 417 5.16 -4.08 17.86
CA GLY A 417 4.82 -4.51 16.52
C GLY A 417 3.37 -4.51 16.05
N THR A 418 2.40 -4.08 16.88
CA THR A 418 1.01 -3.89 16.43
C THR A 418 0.84 -2.61 15.60
N VAL A 419 1.84 -1.77 15.61
CA VAL A 419 1.83 -0.52 14.87
C VAL A 419 2.91 -0.58 13.80
N VAL A 420 2.47 -0.89 12.61
CA VAL A 420 3.36 -1.08 11.49
C VAL A 420 3.65 0.27 10.86
N PRO A 421 4.93 0.67 10.78
CA PRO A 421 5.37 1.72 9.87
C PRO A 421 5.09 1.28 8.42
N ALA A 422 5.42 2.10 7.45
CA ALA A 422 5.34 1.70 6.06
C ALA A 422 6.04 0.35 5.83
N SER A 423 5.43 -0.52 5.03
CA SER A 423 6.00 -1.83 4.75
C SER A 423 7.29 -1.69 3.93
N PRO A 424 8.20 -2.66 4.01
CA PRO A 424 9.37 -2.69 3.14
C PRO A 424 9.03 -2.56 1.65
N GLN A 425 7.88 -3.07 1.22
CA GLN A 425 7.42 -2.96 -0.17
C GLN A 425 7.03 -1.54 -0.58
N PHE A 426 6.55 -0.74 0.36
CA PHE A 426 6.34 0.69 0.11
C PHE A 426 7.67 1.36 -0.30
N PHE A 427 8.74 1.10 0.46
CA PHE A 427 10.06 1.67 0.14
C PHE A 427 10.65 1.06 -1.14
N ALA A 428 10.50 -0.24 -1.35
CA ALA A 428 10.98 -0.91 -2.56
C ALA A 428 10.33 -0.39 -3.86
N ASP A 429 9.14 0.20 -3.80
CA ASP A 429 8.44 0.76 -4.97
C ASP A 429 8.85 2.23 -5.28
N GLN A 430 9.56 2.90 -4.37
CA GLN A 430 9.87 4.32 -4.56
C GLN A 430 10.77 4.62 -5.78
N PRO A 431 11.80 3.80 -6.11
CA PRO A 431 12.57 4.01 -7.33
C PRO A 431 11.71 4.00 -8.60
N ARG A 432 10.76 3.05 -8.72
CA ARG A 432 9.82 2.99 -9.85
C ARG A 432 8.92 4.24 -9.91
N ARG A 433 8.38 4.67 -8.78
CA ARG A 433 7.52 5.87 -8.72
C ARG A 433 8.28 7.12 -9.12
N ARG A 434 9.52 7.26 -8.66
CA ARG A 434 10.40 8.37 -9.01
C ARG A 434 10.73 8.39 -10.51
N ASP A 435 10.97 7.21 -11.11
CA ASP A 435 11.21 7.08 -12.56
C ASP A 435 9.97 7.49 -13.38
N ILE A 436 8.76 7.13 -12.94
CA ILE A 436 7.51 7.56 -13.56
C ILE A 436 7.33 9.08 -13.48
N LEU A 437 7.59 9.68 -12.30
CA LEU A 437 7.54 11.14 -12.15
C LEU A 437 8.55 11.83 -13.07
N ALA A 438 9.77 11.30 -13.17
CA ALA A 438 10.78 11.83 -14.08
C ALA A 438 10.34 11.74 -15.54
N ALA A 439 9.71 10.62 -15.93
CA ALA A 439 9.18 10.47 -17.29
C ALA A 439 8.07 11.49 -17.58
N LEU A 440 7.14 11.69 -16.63
CA LEU A 440 6.07 12.70 -16.76
C LEU A 440 6.62 14.11 -16.87
N ARG A 441 7.60 14.47 -16.03
CA ARG A 441 8.29 15.77 -16.06
C ARG A 441 8.93 16.04 -17.41
N ASP A 442 9.63 15.04 -17.94
CA ASP A 442 10.41 15.16 -19.16
C ASP A 442 9.57 15.00 -20.44
N GLY A 443 8.24 14.85 -20.33
CA GLY A 443 7.34 14.59 -21.46
C GLY A 443 7.58 13.24 -22.16
N ARG A 444 8.25 12.30 -21.48
CA ARG A 444 8.43 10.93 -21.96
C ARG A 444 7.23 10.06 -21.58
N GLN A 445 6.96 9.03 -22.39
CA GLN A 445 5.93 8.05 -22.06
C GLN A 445 6.32 7.29 -20.78
N PRO A 446 5.53 7.38 -19.69
CA PRO A 446 5.82 6.63 -18.47
C PRO A 446 5.59 5.12 -18.66
N ASP A 447 6.44 4.31 -18.09
CA ASP A 447 6.19 2.89 -17.98
C ASP A 447 5.56 2.57 -16.61
N TYR A 448 4.26 2.33 -16.58
CA TYR A 448 3.51 2.04 -15.36
C TYR A 448 3.66 0.59 -14.87
N SER A 449 4.44 -0.25 -15.56
CA SER A 449 4.60 -1.65 -15.17
C SER A 449 5.16 -1.79 -13.75
N LYS A 450 4.66 -2.79 -13.04
CA LYS A 450 5.07 -3.13 -11.67
C LYS A 450 5.26 -4.64 -11.54
N GLY A 451 6.10 -5.05 -10.61
CA GLY A 451 6.25 -6.44 -10.21
C GLY A 451 5.02 -6.96 -9.49
N PHE A 452 5.13 -8.14 -8.90
CA PHE A 452 4.11 -8.68 -8.00
C PHE A 452 4.07 -7.86 -6.71
N ALA A 453 2.90 -7.72 -6.09
CA ALA A 453 2.77 -7.03 -4.80
C ALA A 453 3.61 -7.68 -3.70
N SER A 454 3.75 -9.00 -3.74
CA SER A 454 4.60 -9.78 -2.84
C SER A 454 6.11 -9.63 -3.11
N ARG A 455 6.47 -9.19 -4.31
CA ARG A 455 7.86 -8.94 -4.75
C ARG A 455 7.83 -7.75 -5.71
N PRO A 456 7.82 -6.53 -5.22
CA PRO A 456 7.70 -5.33 -6.05
C PRO A 456 8.98 -5.06 -6.85
N GLN A 457 9.43 -6.05 -7.59
CA GLN A 457 10.53 -5.91 -8.53
C GLN A 457 10.08 -4.96 -9.62
N SER A 458 10.70 -3.84 -9.63
CA SER A 458 10.40 -2.81 -10.58
C SER A 458 11.70 -2.27 -11.16
N ARG A 459 11.59 -1.56 -12.23
CA ARG A 459 12.69 -0.76 -12.76
C ARG A 459 13.22 0.17 -11.67
N GLY A 460 14.53 0.37 -11.67
CA GLY A 460 15.20 1.20 -10.69
C GLY A 460 15.30 0.60 -9.28
N ALA A 461 14.86 -0.64 -9.07
CA ALA A 461 15.00 -1.33 -7.79
C ALA A 461 16.18 -2.31 -7.74
N LYS A 462 17.03 -2.32 -8.74
CA LYS A 462 18.20 -3.23 -8.78
C LYS A 462 19.14 -2.98 -7.60
N GLU A 463 19.30 -1.74 -7.20
CA GLU A 463 20.10 -1.31 -6.06
C GLU A 463 19.54 -1.79 -4.72
N LEU A 464 18.26 -2.13 -4.67
CA LEU A 464 17.60 -2.67 -3.48
C LEU A 464 17.60 -4.20 -3.44
N ALA A 465 18.06 -4.87 -4.50
CA ALA A 465 18.12 -6.33 -4.53
C ALA A 465 19.06 -6.85 -3.43
N GLY A 466 18.62 -7.88 -2.71
CA GLY A 466 19.35 -8.44 -1.57
C GLY A 466 19.22 -7.64 -0.26
N THR A 467 18.50 -6.52 -0.26
CA THR A 467 18.23 -5.71 0.94
C THR A 467 16.95 -6.16 1.66
N GLU A 468 16.73 -5.59 2.85
CA GLU A 468 15.49 -5.80 3.61
C GLU A 468 14.24 -5.30 2.88
N PHE A 469 14.37 -4.31 2.00
CA PHE A 469 13.24 -3.73 1.29
C PHE A 469 12.68 -4.66 0.22
N LEU A 470 13.53 -5.44 -0.45
CA LEU A 470 13.10 -6.31 -1.55
C LEU A 470 13.07 -7.79 -1.17
N ASP A 471 14.17 -8.32 -0.66
CA ASP A 471 14.41 -9.74 -0.43
C ASP A 471 14.51 -10.11 1.05
N GLY A 472 14.25 -9.16 1.95
CA GLY A 472 14.47 -9.29 3.37
C GLY A 472 13.47 -10.20 4.10
N TRP A 473 13.49 -10.12 5.41
CA TRP A 473 12.65 -10.95 6.28
C TRP A 473 11.16 -10.83 5.92
N GLY A 474 10.48 -11.96 5.81
CA GLY A 474 9.06 -12.04 5.45
C GLY A 474 8.78 -11.81 3.95
N ALA A 475 9.78 -11.56 3.10
CA ALA A 475 9.57 -11.52 1.66
C ALA A 475 9.19 -12.91 1.13
N HIS A 476 8.29 -12.98 0.15
CA HIS A 476 7.99 -14.25 -0.49
C HIS A 476 9.19 -14.74 -1.29
N CYS A 477 9.39 -16.04 -1.31
CA CYS A 477 10.49 -16.68 -2.02
C CYS A 477 10.01 -17.97 -2.70
N TYR A 478 10.81 -18.45 -3.62
CA TYR A 478 10.54 -19.70 -4.31
C TYR A 478 11.71 -20.67 -4.15
N ARG A 479 11.43 -21.87 -3.61
CA ARG A 479 12.43 -22.90 -3.42
C ARG A 479 12.73 -23.61 -4.75
N LEU A 480 13.91 -23.34 -5.28
CA LEU A 480 14.36 -23.95 -6.52
C LEU A 480 14.74 -25.42 -6.33
N GLU A 481 14.42 -26.24 -7.32
CA GLU A 481 14.96 -27.59 -7.44
C GLU A 481 16.23 -27.62 -8.27
N ARG A 482 17.02 -28.68 -8.05
CA ARG A 482 18.22 -28.93 -8.85
C ARG A 482 17.90 -29.12 -10.34
N ARG A 483 16.77 -29.75 -10.67
CA ARG A 483 16.28 -29.86 -12.05
C ARG A 483 15.63 -28.53 -12.46
N LYS A 484 16.35 -27.76 -13.29
CA LYS A 484 15.88 -26.43 -13.72
C LYS A 484 14.53 -26.45 -14.43
N ALA A 485 14.21 -27.54 -15.15
CA ALA A 485 12.96 -27.69 -15.90
C ALA A 485 11.71 -27.78 -15.03
N SER A 486 11.85 -28.21 -13.76
CA SER A 486 10.74 -28.32 -12.81
C SER A 486 10.45 -27.02 -12.06
N ASN A 487 11.24 -25.97 -12.27
CA ASN A 487 11.07 -24.70 -11.60
C ASN A 487 10.15 -23.78 -12.39
N ASP A 488 9.14 -23.24 -11.71
CA ASP A 488 8.22 -22.28 -12.30
C ASP A 488 8.96 -21.05 -12.81
N ALA A 489 8.75 -20.74 -14.09
CA ALA A 489 9.46 -19.66 -14.78
C ALA A 489 9.11 -18.27 -14.23
N SER A 490 7.92 -18.11 -13.63
CA SER A 490 7.47 -16.85 -13.06
C SER A 490 8.20 -16.48 -11.77
N PHE A 491 8.74 -17.47 -11.04
CA PHE A 491 9.29 -17.27 -9.69
C PHE A 491 10.78 -17.55 -9.56
N ARG A 492 11.50 -17.84 -10.66
CA ARG A 492 12.92 -18.25 -10.62
C ARG A 492 13.84 -17.26 -9.88
N ASN A 493 13.49 -15.98 -9.86
CA ASN A 493 14.30 -14.92 -9.25
C ASN A 493 13.85 -14.56 -7.83
N TRP A 494 12.92 -15.33 -7.24
CA TRP A 494 12.42 -15.06 -5.91
C TRP A 494 13.33 -15.66 -4.85
N THR A 495 14.45 -15.03 -4.62
CA THR A 495 15.48 -15.43 -3.65
C THR A 495 15.34 -14.65 -2.34
N CYS A 496 16.09 -15.02 -1.32
CA CYS A 496 16.17 -14.31 -0.04
C CYS A 496 17.48 -13.52 0.07
N ALA A 497 17.43 -12.42 0.83
CA ALA A 497 18.61 -11.65 1.19
C ALA A 497 19.64 -12.50 1.95
N LYS A 498 20.89 -12.03 1.97
CA LYS A 498 21.99 -12.72 2.67
C LYS A 498 21.63 -12.98 4.15
N GLY A 499 21.86 -14.21 4.60
CA GLY A 499 21.56 -14.64 5.96
C GLY A 499 20.14 -15.17 6.18
N LEU A 500 19.29 -15.09 5.17
CA LEU A 500 17.93 -15.64 5.20
C LEU A 500 17.82 -16.89 4.32
N ALA A 501 16.84 -17.71 4.62
CA ALA A 501 16.50 -18.90 3.85
C ALA A 501 15.02 -18.90 3.49
N CYS A 502 14.70 -19.45 2.30
CA CYS A 502 13.33 -19.66 1.89
C CYS A 502 12.74 -20.84 2.68
N GLN A 503 11.87 -20.55 3.61
CA GLN A 503 11.15 -21.53 4.41
C GLN A 503 9.77 -21.76 3.82
N THR A 504 9.45 -23.02 3.58
CA THR A 504 8.17 -23.49 3.04
C THR A 504 7.44 -24.29 4.11
N ALA A 505 6.11 -24.41 4.01
CA ALA A 505 5.30 -25.15 4.99
C ALA A 505 5.70 -26.62 5.09
N ASP A 506 6.02 -27.23 3.95
CA ASP A 506 6.39 -28.65 3.84
C ASP A 506 7.36 -28.88 2.68
N ALA A 507 7.73 -30.14 2.49
CA ALA A 507 8.66 -30.55 1.44
C ALA A 507 8.08 -30.43 0.01
N ALA A 508 6.78 -30.53 -0.15
CA ALA A 508 6.11 -30.45 -1.46
C ALA A 508 5.89 -28.99 -1.89
N THR A 509 5.71 -28.09 -0.93
CA THR A 509 5.45 -26.67 -1.19
C THR A 509 6.71 -25.94 -1.67
N ARG A 510 6.57 -25.15 -2.73
CA ARG A 510 7.67 -24.39 -3.36
C ARG A 510 7.69 -22.92 -2.98
N MET A 511 6.52 -22.34 -2.83
CA MET A 511 6.38 -20.96 -2.39
C MET A 511 6.60 -20.89 -0.88
N GLY A 512 7.40 -19.94 -0.43
CA GLY A 512 7.73 -19.76 0.97
C GLY A 512 7.96 -18.30 1.34
N MET A 513 8.52 -18.10 2.51
CA MET A 513 8.92 -16.80 3.02
C MET A 513 10.38 -16.82 3.46
N CYS A 514 11.02 -15.68 3.36
CA CYS A 514 12.40 -15.46 3.79
C CYS A 514 12.46 -15.28 5.31
N PHE A 515 13.03 -16.24 6.01
CA PHE A 515 13.26 -16.18 7.45
C PHE A 515 14.70 -16.49 7.80
N VAL A 516 15.10 -16.16 9.03
CA VAL A 516 16.42 -16.52 9.54
C VAL A 516 16.59 -18.04 9.43
N LYS A 517 17.72 -18.47 8.89
CA LYS A 517 18.03 -19.90 8.76
C LYS A 517 18.05 -20.52 10.16
N ALA A 518 17.24 -21.55 10.38
CA ALA A 518 17.33 -22.33 11.59
C ALA A 518 18.76 -22.91 11.71
N ARG A 519 19.36 -22.80 12.90
CA ARG A 519 20.68 -23.34 13.21
C ARG A 519 20.65 -24.86 13.28
#